data_bad4375659cfe5d3344ed41547f3d496
#
_entry.id   bad4375659cfe5d3344ed41547f3d496
#
_cell.length_a   1.000
_cell.length_b   1.000
_cell.length_c   1.000
_cell.angle_alpha   90.00
_cell.angle_beta   90.00
_cell.angle_gamma   90.00
#
_symmetry.space_group_name_H-M   'P 1'
#
loop_
_entity.id
_entity.type
_entity.pdbx_description
1 polymer ?
#
loop_
_entity_poly.entity_id
_entity_poly.type
_entity_poly.pdbx_seq_one_letter_code
_entity_poly.pdbx_strand_id
1 'polypeptide(L)'
;AWHYADRLSKALGVPVGIVSAAYGGAKVESWTPRDILETYPDISLDPKDIEAMVHYYRPMLMYNAMFNPLKNFTVRGIIWYQGCSNVSTWETYADRLATMVERWRNDMGLGDIPFYAVEIAPYDYDNPIETGKSPFLREAQWKAVEMIPNSDMISINDLVYPYERFNIHPSNKAAVGKRLADLALNKTYDHKQYLAGSPRYKSHRFVGNEAWVAIDSPNSGVCRNYDIRGFEVAGADRVFHPADSVRFNWQTNEVVVSSNEVA
;
A
#
# COMPACT_ATOMS: atom_id res chain seq x y z
N ALA A 1 -0.25 -8.31 -12.34
CA ALA A 1 0.17 -9.71 -12.30
C ALA A 1 1.07 -10.07 -13.49
N TRP A 2 0.66 -9.86 -14.78
CA TRP A 2 1.44 -10.26 -15.95
C TRP A 2 2.88 -9.72 -15.94
N HIS A 3 3.09 -8.41 -15.82
CA HIS A 3 4.42 -7.79 -15.80
C HIS A 3 5.31 -8.28 -14.65
N TYR A 4 4.71 -8.65 -13.54
CA TYR A 4 5.40 -9.27 -12.41
C TYR A 4 5.93 -10.66 -12.79
N ALA A 5 5.07 -11.53 -13.31
CA ALA A 5 5.44 -12.89 -13.67
C ALA A 5 6.42 -12.95 -14.85
N ASP A 6 6.23 -12.15 -15.89
CA ASP A 6 7.15 -12.06 -17.04
C ASP A 6 8.56 -11.68 -16.58
N ARG A 7 8.68 -10.66 -15.69
CA ARG A 7 9.98 -10.25 -15.17
C ARG A 7 10.63 -11.30 -14.28
N LEU A 8 9.86 -11.94 -13.38
CA LEU A 8 10.38 -13.04 -12.55
C LEU A 8 10.84 -14.21 -13.41
N SER A 9 10.01 -14.66 -14.36
CA SER A 9 10.33 -15.77 -15.24
C SER A 9 11.63 -15.53 -16.01
N LYS A 10 11.81 -14.33 -16.56
CA LYS A 10 13.02 -13.95 -17.29
C LYS A 10 14.26 -13.90 -16.38
N ALA A 11 14.11 -13.39 -15.16
CA ALA A 11 15.24 -13.26 -14.23
C ALA A 11 15.65 -14.60 -13.60
N LEU A 12 14.69 -15.48 -13.33
CA LEU A 12 14.93 -16.78 -12.70
C LEU A 12 15.18 -17.92 -13.71
N GLY A 13 14.87 -17.71 -14.99
CA GLY A 13 14.98 -18.74 -16.02
C GLY A 13 14.00 -19.90 -15.86
N VAL A 14 12.86 -19.68 -15.16
CA VAL A 14 11.84 -20.69 -14.90
C VAL A 14 10.44 -20.16 -15.19
N PRO A 15 9.46 -21.03 -15.56
CA PRO A 15 8.06 -20.60 -15.66
C PRO A 15 7.51 -20.10 -14.32
N VAL A 16 6.71 -19.03 -14.37
CA VAL A 16 6.02 -18.45 -13.20
C VAL A 16 4.52 -18.52 -13.43
N GLY A 17 3.83 -19.32 -12.62
CA GLY A 17 2.38 -19.40 -12.61
C GLY A 17 1.75 -18.25 -11.79
N ILE A 18 0.57 -17.80 -12.21
CA ILE A 18 -0.22 -16.80 -11.50
C ILE A 18 -1.59 -17.40 -11.20
N VAL A 19 -1.98 -17.35 -9.93
CA VAL A 19 -3.37 -17.56 -9.49
C VAL A 19 -3.96 -16.18 -9.23
N SER A 20 -5.02 -15.81 -9.97
CA SER A 20 -5.62 -14.48 -9.85
C SER A 20 -6.92 -14.55 -9.06
N ALA A 21 -6.94 -13.88 -7.90
CA ALA A 21 -8.12 -13.59 -7.13
C ALA A 21 -8.17 -12.07 -6.96
N ALA A 22 -9.01 -11.39 -7.72
CA ALA A 22 -9.09 -9.93 -7.72
C ALA A 22 -10.51 -9.47 -8.02
N TYR A 23 -10.99 -8.51 -7.23
CA TYR A 23 -12.30 -7.90 -7.43
C TYR A 23 -12.23 -6.40 -7.16
N GLY A 24 -12.57 -5.58 -8.16
CA GLY A 24 -12.48 -4.12 -8.07
C GLY A 24 -13.44 -3.55 -7.03
N GLY A 25 -12.97 -2.58 -6.23
CA GLY A 25 -13.75 -1.92 -5.20
C GLY A 25 -13.90 -2.70 -3.88
N ALA A 26 -13.45 -3.94 -3.79
CA ALA A 26 -13.58 -4.72 -2.58
C ALA A 26 -12.75 -4.14 -1.42
N LYS A 27 -13.38 -4.04 -0.24
CA LYS A 27 -12.71 -3.67 1.01
C LYS A 27 -11.94 -4.85 1.61
N VAL A 28 -10.99 -4.59 2.50
CA VAL A 28 -10.25 -5.65 3.22
C VAL A 28 -11.19 -6.61 3.95
N GLU A 29 -12.30 -6.10 4.48
CA GLU A 29 -13.33 -6.88 5.17
C GLU A 29 -14.01 -7.91 4.26
N SER A 30 -14.11 -7.63 2.95
CA SER A 30 -14.63 -8.62 1.99
C SER A 30 -13.73 -9.84 1.82
N TRP A 31 -12.43 -9.69 2.09
CA TRP A 31 -11.41 -10.73 2.00
C TRP A 31 -11.12 -11.43 3.33
N THR A 32 -11.83 -11.07 4.38
CA THR A 32 -11.65 -11.57 5.75
C THR A 32 -12.76 -12.54 6.11
N PRO A 33 -12.49 -13.72 6.73
CA PRO A 33 -13.51 -14.68 7.11
C PRO A 33 -14.33 -14.21 8.31
N ARG A 34 -15.49 -14.86 8.50
CA ARG A 34 -16.51 -14.50 9.50
C ARG A 34 -15.96 -14.45 10.93
N ASP A 35 -15.25 -15.47 11.35
CA ASP A 35 -14.72 -15.62 12.72
C ASP A 35 -13.74 -14.50 13.11
N ILE A 36 -13.00 -13.97 12.16
CA ILE A 36 -12.17 -12.77 12.38
C ILE A 36 -13.06 -11.52 12.44
N LEU A 37 -14.01 -11.37 11.51
CA LEU A 37 -14.87 -10.18 11.47
C LEU A 37 -15.76 -10.04 12.69
N GLU A 38 -16.16 -11.15 13.32
CA GLU A 38 -16.91 -11.17 14.58
C GLU A 38 -16.16 -10.53 15.75
N THR A 39 -14.84 -10.39 15.65
CA THR A 39 -14.02 -9.69 16.66
C THR A 39 -14.04 -8.16 16.52
N TYR A 40 -14.56 -7.63 15.40
CA TYR A 40 -14.61 -6.20 15.13
C TYR A 40 -16.02 -5.64 15.37
N PRO A 41 -16.22 -4.86 16.44
CA PRO A 41 -17.56 -4.41 16.85
C PRO A 41 -18.21 -3.42 15.89
N ASP A 42 -17.44 -2.81 15.00
CA ASP A 42 -17.89 -1.85 13.99
C ASP A 42 -18.30 -2.52 12.66
N ILE A 43 -18.18 -3.85 12.54
CA ILE A 43 -18.58 -4.60 11.36
C ILE A 43 -19.91 -5.31 11.63
N SER A 44 -20.98 -4.86 10.97
CA SER A 44 -22.24 -5.60 11.02
C SER A 44 -22.17 -6.87 10.17
N LEU A 45 -22.50 -7.98 10.78
CA LEU A 45 -22.68 -9.28 10.14
C LEU A 45 -24.14 -9.72 10.07
N ASP A 46 -25.08 -8.80 10.36
CA ASP A 46 -26.51 -9.04 10.15
C ASP A 46 -26.78 -9.23 8.65
N PRO A 47 -27.51 -10.29 8.26
CA PRO A 47 -27.81 -10.55 6.86
C PRO A 47 -28.52 -9.38 6.15
N LYS A 48 -29.38 -8.65 6.84
CA LYS A 48 -30.10 -7.49 6.25
C LYS A 48 -29.14 -6.35 5.93
N ASP A 49 -28.19 -6.07 6.84
CA ASP A 49 -27.18 -5.04 6.63
C ASP A 49 -26.25 -5.43 5.47
N ILE A 50 -25.82 -6.70 5.44
CA ILE A 50 -24.98 -7.22 4.35
C ILE A 50 -25.71 -7.14 3.00
N GLU A 51 -26.99 -7.51 2.94
CA GLU A 51 -27.77 -7.42 1.70
C GLU A 51 -27.94 -5.99 1.20
N ALA A 52 -28.06 -5.02 2.09
CA ALA A 52 -28.18 -3.60 1.77
C ALA A 52 -26.87 -2.99 1.21
N MET A 53 -25.73 -3.62 1.50
CA MET A 53 -24.45 -3.14 0.99
C MET A 53 -24.27 -3.41 -0.51
N VAL A 54 -23.57 -2.51 -1.19
CA VAL A 54 -23.03 -2.80 -2.52
C VAL A 54 -22.20 -4.08 -2.45
N HIS A 55 -22.41 -4.99 -3.39
CA HIS A 55 -21.91 -6.36 -3.29
C HIS A 55 -20.40 -6.49 -3.02
N TYR A 56 -19.56 -5.63 -3.60
CA TYR A 56 -18.12 -5.66 -3.37
C TYR A 56 -17.68 -5.11 -1.99
N TYR A 57 -18.57 -4.46 -1.26
CA TYR A 57 -18.33 -4.06 0.14
C TYR A 57 -18.75 -5.12 1.16
N ARG A 58 -19.52 -6.13 0.72
CA ARG A 58 -20.05 -7.16 1.61
C ARG A 58 -18.91 -7.90 2.31
N PRO A 59 -18.94 -7.97 3.65
CA PRO A 59 -17.98 -8.74 4.43
C PRO A 59 -17.94 -10.20 3.97
N MET A 60 -16.78 -10.85 4.06
CA MET A 60 -16.53 -12.26 3.73
C MET A 60 -16.71 -12.65 2.26
N LEU A 61 -17.32 -11.83 1.41
CA LEU A 61 -17.77 -12.28 0.09
C LEU A 61 -16.58 -12.74 -0.78
N MET A 62 -15.50 -11.95 -0.83
CA MET A 62 -14.32 -12.31 -1.63
C MET A 62 -13.52 -13.43 -0.98
N TYR A 63 -13.49 -13.48 0.36
CA TYR A 63 -12.89 -14.61 1.06
C TYR A 63 -13.57 -15.93 0.66
N ASN A 64 -14.90 -15.99 0.77
CA ASN A 64 -15.66 -17.21 0.48
C ASN A 64 -15.64 -17.60 -1.00
N ALA A 65 -15.78 -16.60 -1.90
CA ALA A 65 -15.95 -16.85 -3.32
C ALA A 65 -14.62 -17.04 -4.08
N MET A 66 -13.54 -16.41 -3.62
CA MET A 66 -12.29 -16.34 -4.37
C MET A 66 -11.10 -16.91 -3.60
N PHE A 67 -10.90 -16.54 -2.33
CA PHE A 67 -9.74 -17.03 -1.58
C PHE A 67 -9.92 -18.46 -1.08
N ASN A 68 -11.02 -18.76 -0.42
CA ASN A 68 -11.26 -20.08 0.17
C ASN A 68 -11.18 -21.26 -0.83
N PRO A 69 -11.67 -21.15 -2.08
CA PRO A 69 -11.44 -22.17 -3.09
C PRO A 69 -9.97 -22.37 -3.48
N LEU A 70 -9.12 -21.37 -3.26
CA LEU A 70 -7.71 -21.36 -3.66
C LEU A 70 -6.76 -21.74 -2.53
N LYS A 71 -7.20 -21.82 -1.29
CA LYS A 71 -6.33 -22.04 -0.11
C LYS A 71 -5.48 -23.31 -0.15
N ASN A 72 -5.90 -24.31 -0.94
CA ASN A 72 -5.15 -25.56 -1.10
C ASN A 72 -4.09 -25.52 -2.22
N PHE A 73 -3.97 -24.40 -2.94
CA PHE A 73 -2.89 -24.24 -3.91
C PHE A 73 -1.58 -23.90 -3.21
N THR A 74 -0.51 -24.61 -3.56
CA THR A 74 0.83 -24.22 -3.16
C THR A 74 1.29 -23.01 -3.95
N VAL A 75 1.51 -21.90 -3.26
CA VAL A 75 2.03 -20.65 -3.85
C VAL A 75 3.33 -20.23 -3.18
N ARG A 76 4.17 -19.50 -3.90
CA ARG A 76 5.45 -19.02 -3.38
C ARG A 76 5.30 -17.71 -2.60
N GLY A 77 4.22 -16.98 -2.79
CA GLY A 77 3.96 -15.71 -2.12
C GLY A 77 2.68 -15.06 -2.65
N ILE A 78 2.30 -13.97 -2.02
CA ILE A 78 1.09 -13.19 -2.33
C ILE A 78 1.51 -11.79 -2.76
N ILE A 79 0.91 -11.27 -3.84
CA ILE A 79 0.99 -9.86 -4.21
C ILE A 79 -0.38 -9.22 -3.99
N TRP A 80 -0.40 -8.06 -3.32
CA TRP A 80 -1.62 -7.40 -2.88
C TRP A 80 -1.68 -5.95 -3.35
N TYR A 81 -2.72 -5.59 -4.10
CA TYR A 81 -2.97 -4.21 -4.51
C TYR A 81 -4.44 -3.86 -4.24
N GLN A 82 -4.69 -3.31 -3.07
CA GLN A 82 -6.02 -2.95 -2.58
C GLN A 82 -5.87 -1.81 -1.56
N GLY A 83 -6.94 -1.09 -1.26
CA GLY A 83 -6.98 -0.11 -0.18
C GLY A 83 -7.88 1.09 -0.48
N CYS A 84 -8.07 1.47 -1.74
CA CYS A 84 -8.80 2.69 -2.11
C CYS A 84 -10.19 2.78 -1.48
N SER A 85 -10.91 1.67 -1.36
CA SER A 85 -12.24 1.63 -0.72
C SER A 85 -12.21 1.66 0.82
N ASN A 86 -11.03 1.58 1.43
CA ASN A 86 -10.85 1.70 2.87
C ASN A 86 -10.32 3.07 3.31
N VAL A 87 -10.21 4.05 2.41
CA VAL A 87 -9.71 5.40 2.74
C VAL A 87 -10.53 6.03 3.86
N SER A 88 -11.85 5.86 3.86
CA SER A 88 -12.72 6.37 4.93
C SER A 88 -12.60 5.62 6.27
N THR A 89 -11.96 4.46 6.30
CA THR A 89 -11.79 3.59 7.48
C THR A 89 -10.31 3.24 7.71
N TRP A 90 -9.44 4.17 7.41
CA TRP A 90 -7.98 4.00 7.46
C TRP A 90 -7.47 3.63 8.87
N GLU A 91 -8.16 4.07 9.91
CA GLU A 91 -7.77 3.88 11.31
C GLU A 91 -7.65 2.40 11.70
N THR A 92 -8.49 1.57 11.13
CA THR A 92 -8.54 0.12 11.43
C THR A 92 -7.84 -0.74 10.39
N TYR A 93 -7.39 -0.14 9.28
CA TYR A 93 -6.89 -0.88 8.13
C TYR A 93 -5.64 -1.71 8.42
N ALA A 94 -4.69 -1.16 9.18
CA ALA A 94 -3.42 -1.85 9.45
C ALA A 94 -3.64 -3.16 10.19
N ASP A 95 -4.42 -3.13 11.26
CA ASP A 95 -4.78 -4.30 12.05
C ASP A 95 -5.55 -5.34 11.22
N ARG A 96 -6.56 -4.89 10.48
CA ARG A 96 -7.40 -5.78 9.65
C ARG A 96 -6.61 -6.46 8.54
N LEU A 97 -5.71 -5.72 7.88
CA LEU A 97 -4.87 -6.32 6.85
C LEU A 97 -3.89 -7.33 7.45
N ALA A 98 -3.26 -7.02 8.58
CA ALA A 98 -2.33 -7.92 9.24
C ALA A 98 -3.03 -9.21 9.70
N THR A 99 -4.17 -9.09 10.37
CA THR A 99 -4.97 -10.25 10.83
C THR A 99 -5.49 -11.09 9.66
N MET A 100 -5.93 -10.44 8.57
CA MET A 100 -6.36 -11.14 7.36
C MET A 100 -5.21 -11.97 6.75
N VAL A 101 -4.01 -11.40 6.63
CA VAL A 101 -2.84 -12.08 6.05
C VAL A 101 -2.39 -13.25 6.93
N GLU A 102 -2.35 -13.06 8.25
CA GLU A 102 -2.05 -14.14 9.19
C GLU A 102 -3.05 -15.29 9.01
N ARG A 103 -4.36 -14.97 8.95
CA ARG A 103 -5.39 -15.98 8.73
C ARG A 103 -5.22 -16.71 7.39
N TRP A 104 -4.93 -16.00 6.32
CA TRP A 104 -4.71 -16.62 5.01
C TRP A 104 -3.52 -17.58 5.01
N ARG A 105 -2.41 -17.21 5.67
CA ARG A 105 -1.25 -18.08 5.82
C ARG A 105 -1.56 -19.35 6.61
N ASN A 106 -2.33 -19.20 7.69
CA ASN A 106 -2.79 -20.32 8.49
C ASN A 106 -3.71 -21.25 7.69
N ASP A 107 -4.65 -20.69 6.93
CA ASP A 107 -5.56 -21.49 6.08
C ASP A 107 -4.84 -22.21 4.94
N MET A 108 -3.78 -21.62 4.39
CA MET A 108 -2.94 -22.24 3.36
C MET A 108 -1.95 -23.26 3.92
N GLY A 109 -1.58 -23.17 5.19
CA GLY A 109 -0.59 -24.05 5.82
C GLY A 109 0.82 -23.93 5.24
N LEU A 110 1.17 -22.78 4.64
CA LEU A 110 2.45 -22.55 3.94
C LEU A 110 3.47 -21.75 4.78
N GLY A 111 3.16 -21.47 6.05
CA GLY A 111 3.99 -20.62 6.91
C GLY A 111 4.03 -19.16 6.43
N ASP A 112 5.06 -18.44 6.82
CA ASP A 112 5.23 -17.01 6.50
C ASP A 112 5.69 -16.79 5.06
N ILE A 113 4.90 -17.24 4.08
CA ILE A 113 5.18 -16.96 2.68
C ILE A 113 5.19 -15.44 2.43
N PRO A 114 6.03 -14.94 1.49
CA PRO A 114 6.13 -13.51 1.20
C PRO A 114 4.77 -12.88 0.89
N PHE A 115 4.52 -11.70 1.49
CA PHE A 115 3.39 -10.85 1.19
C PHE A 115 3.89 -9.48 0.73
N TYR A 116 3.70 -9.15 -0.55
CA TYR A 116 4.17 -7.89 -1.13
C TYR A 116 3.02 -7.02 -1.56
N ALA A 117 2.90 -5.85 -0.93
CA ALA A 117 1.82 -4.91 -1.18
C ALA A 117 2.21 -3.81 -2.17
N VAL A 118 1.20 -3.18 -2.75
CA VAL A 118 1.30 -1.94 -3.50
C VAL A 118 0.60 -0.85 -2.71
N GLU A 119 1.30 0.23 -2.42
CA GLU A 119 0.71 1.44 -1.85
C GLU A 119 -0.39 1.98 -2.78
N ILE A 120 -1.51 2.46 -2.24
CA ILE A 120 -2.55 3.05 -3.09
C ILE A 120 -2.01 4.24 -3.89
N ALA A 121 -2.50 4.37 -5.11
CA ALA A 121 -2.13 5.48 -5.97
C ALA A 121 -2.60 6.83 -5.41
N PRO A 122 -1.89 7.94 -5.68
CA PRO A 122 -2.44 9.27 -5.55
C PRO A 122 -3.74 9.39 -6.35
N TYR A 123 -4.77 9.89 -5.70
CA TYR A 123 -6.09 10.10 -6.29
C TYR A 123 -6.80 11.23 -5.55
N ASP A 124 -7.37 12.15 -6.30
CA ASP A 124 -8.14 13.27 -5.76
C ASP A 124 -9.57 12.81 -5.49
N TYR A 125 -9.83 12.40 -4.24
CA TYR A 125 -11.17 12.05 -3.79
C TYR A 125 -12.05 13.29 -3.75
N ASP A 126 -13.23 13.20 -4.35
CA ASP A 126 -14.18 14.31 -4.52
C ASP A 126 -15.32 14.33 -3.49
N ASN A 127 -15.33 13.36 -2.55
CA ASN A 127 -16.33 13.30 -1.50
C ASN A 127 -15.75 13.69 -0.13
N PRO A 128 -16.54 14.37 0.73
CA PRO A 128 -16.05 14.87 2.03
C PRO A 128 -15.58 13.81 3.02
N ILE A 129 -15.99 12.54 2.82
CA ILE A 129 -15.65 11.43 3.72
C ILE A 129 -14.21 10.96 3.46
N GLU A 130 -13.74 11.06 2.23
CA GLU A 130 -12.46 10.50 1.79
C GLU A 130 -11.41 11.57 1.43
N THR A 131 -11.84 12.79 1.12
CA THR A 131 -10.95 13.91 0.79
C THR A 131 -9.91 14.12 1.89
N GLY A 132 -8.64 14.19 1.51
CA GLY A 132 -7.51 14.37 2.41
C GLY A 132 -7.12 13.15 3.25
N LYS A 133 -7.83 12.02 3.14
CA LYS A 133 -7.58 10.83 3.97
C LYS A 133 -6.64 9.80 3.33
N SER A 134 -6.38 9.88 2.04
CA SER A 134 -5.52 8.91 1.36
C SER A 134 -4.08 8.84 1.92
N PRO A 135 -3.44 9.92 2.40
CA PRO A 135 -2.15 9.84 3.09
C PRO A 135 -2.19 8.98 4.35
N PHE A 136 -3.27 9.08 5.13
CA PHE A 136 -3.43 8.26 6.36
C PHE A 136 -3.61 6.77 6.02
N LEU A 137 -4.34 6.45 4.94
CA LEU A 137 -4.42 5.06 4.52
C LEU A 137 -3.07 4.53 4.01
N ARG A 138 -2.28 5.33 3.28
CA ARG A 138 -0.91 4.93 2.88
C ARG A 138 -0.03 4.66 4.09
N GLU A 139 -0.11 5.51 5.11
CA GLU A 139 0.56 5.27 6.40
C GLU A 139 0.08 3.96 7.05
N ALA A 140 -1.24 3.71 7.06
CA ALA A 140 -1.80 2.46 7.59
C ALA A 140 -1.33 1.22 6.79
N GLN A 141 -1.16 1.33 5.47
CA GLN A 141 -0.59 0.27 4.64
C GLN A 141 0.88 -0.03 5.04
N TRP A 142 1.70 1.00 5.29
CA TRP A 142 3.07 0.83 5.78
C TRP A 142 3.09 0.19 7.16
N LYS A 143 2.25 0.63 8.10
CA LYS A 143 2.08 0.00 9.41
C LYS A 143 1.69 -1.46 9.31
N ALA A 144 0.78 -1.81 8.41
CA ALA A 144 0.37 -3.20 8.19
C ALA A 144 1.56 -4.08 7.77
N VAL A 145 2.37 -3.65 6.81
CA VAL A 145 3.52 -4.46 6.38
C VAL A 145 4.62 -4.54 7.44
N GLU A 146 4.70 -3.60 8.37
CA GLU A 146 5.58 -3.71 9.54
C GLU A 146 5.08 -4.75 10.56
N MET A 147 3.76 -4.93 10.67
CA MET A 147 3.15 -5.94 11.54
C MET A 147 3.20 -7.35 10.93
N ILE A 148 3.20 -7.48 9.61
CA ILE A 148 3.16 -8.76 8.90
C ILE A 148 4.58 -9.30 8.70
N PRO A 149 4.97 -10.44 9.29
CA PRO A 149 6.26 -11.06 9.03
C PRO A 149 6.49 -11.32 7.54
N ASN A 150 7.73 -11.28 7.07
CA ASN A 150 8.12 -11.55 5.69
C ASN A 150 7.25 -10.78 4.65
N SER A 151 7.07 -9.49 4.89
CA SER A 151 6.32 -8.61 4.00
C SER A 151 7.12 -7.38 3.60
N ASP A 152 6.65 -6.69 2.59
CA ASP A 152 7.13 -5.36 2.19
C ASP A 152 6.14 -4.70 1.23
N MET A 153 6.36 -3.42 0.90
CA MET A 153 5.50 -2.67 0.02
C MET A 153 6.30 -1.81 -0.96
N ILE A 154 5.78 -1.63 -2.15
CA ILE A 154 6.26 -0.65 -3.12
C ILE A 154 5.37 0.58 -3.12
N SER A 155 5.98 1.77 -3.20
CA SER A 155 5.27 3.01 -3.54
C SER A 155 5.12 3.17 -5.04
N ILE A 156 4.02 3.81 -5.44
CA ILE A 156 3.71 4.12 -6.84
C ILE A 156 3.35 5.60 -7.04
N ASN A 157 3.67 6.45 -6.07
CA ASN A 157 3.34 7.88 -6.10
C ASN A 157 3.90 8.60 -7.32
N ASP A 158 5.05 8.18 -7.82
CA ASP A 158 5.71 8.70 -9.01
C ASP A 158 5.26 8.04 -10.32
N LEU A 159 4.35 7.09 -10.28
CA LEU A 159 3.86 6.35 -11.45
C LEU A 159 2.50 6.83 -11.95
N VAL A 160 1.92 7.83 -11.30
CA VAL A 160 0.66 8.46 -11.69
C VAL A 160 0.96 9.72 -12.48
N TYR A 161 0.47 9.79 -13.71
CA TYR A 161 0.63 10.99 -14.53
C TYR A 161 -0.27 12.13 -14.04
N PRO A 162 0.13 13.41 -14.20
CA PRO A 162 -0.65 14.54 -13.70
C PRO A 162 -2.11 14.59 -14.22
N TYR A 163 -2.35 14.10 -15.43
CA TYR A 163 -3.70 14.03 -16.01
C TYR A 163 -4.55 12.87 -15.45
N GLU A 164 -3.94 11.95 -14.69
CA GLU A 164 -4.61 10.80 -14.07
C GLU A 164 -5.08 11.10 -12.63
N ARG A 165 -4.93 12.30 -12.11
CA ARG A 165 -5.26 12.65 -10.72
C ARG A 165 -6.68 12.23 -10.28
N PHE A 166 -7.62 12.15 -11.23
CA PHE A 166 -8.98 11.66 -11.04
C PHE A 166 -9.19 10.21 -11.55
N ASN A 167 -8.13 9.49 -11.85
CA ASN A 167 -8.18 8.10 -12.26
C ASN A 167 -7.58 7.22 -11.17
N ILE A 168 -8.45 6.58 -10.38
CA ILE A 168 -8.05 5.67 -9.30
C ILE A 168 -7.28 4.44 -9.82
N HIS A 169 -7.28 4.22 -11.14
CA HIS A 169 -6.60 3.12 -11.82
C HIS A 169 -5.50 3.65 -12.77
N PRO A 170 -4.36 4.13 -12.24
CA PRO A 170 -3.30 4.69 -13.09
C PRO A 170 -2.82 3.66 -14.11
N SER A 171 -2.48 4.14 -15.31
CA SER A 171 -2.21 3.30 -16.49
C SER A 171 -0.86 2.58 -16.43
N ASN A 172 0.13 3.10 -15.72
CA ASN A 172 1.50 2.56 -15.70
C ASN A 172 1.64 1.26 -14.89
N LYS A 173 0.90 0.22 -15.28
CA LYS A 173 0.92 -1.10 -14.60
C LYS A 173 2.21 -1.88 -14.84
N ALA A 174 2.93 -1.57 -15.93
CA ALA A 174 4.21 -2.21 -16.22
C ALA A 174 5.26 -1.90 -15.14
N ALA A 175 5.39 -0.64 -14.76
CA ALA A 175 6.32 -0.23 -13.70
C ALA A 175 5.92 -0.78 -12.32
N VAL A 176 4.63 -0.85 -12.01
CA VAL A 176 4.13 -1.49 -10.78
C VAL A 176 4.56 -2.96 -10.72
N GLY A 177 4.28 -3.71 -11.79
CA GLY A 177 4.68 -5.13 -11.87
C GLY A 177 6.18 -5.33 -11.81
N LYS A 178 6.96 -4.43 -12.44
CA LYS A 178 8.43 -4.45 -12.38
C LYS A 178 8.92 -4.25 -10.94
N ARG A 179 8.44 -3.23 -10.23
CA ARG A 179 8.86 -2.94 -8.84
C ARG A 179 8.56 -4.10 -7.90
N LEU A 180 7.35 -4.68 -8.00
CA LEU A 180 7.00 -5.88 -7.22
C LEU A 180 7.92 -7.06 -7.53
N ALA A 181 8.25 -7.29 -8.80
CA ALA A 181 9.15 -8.37 -9.19
C ALA A 181 10.59 -8.12 -8.70
N ASP A 182 11.10 -6.89 -8.79
CA ASP A 182 12.43 -6.54 -8.28
C ASP A 182 12.48 -6.71 -6.75
N LEU A 183 11.41 -6.36 -6.04
CA LEU A 183 11.27 -6.61 -4.61
C LEU A 183 11.33 -8.10 -4.27
N ALA A 184 10.57 -8.93 -5.00
CA ALA A 184 10.59 -10.38 -4.83
C ALA A 184 11.96 -10.99 -5.17
N LEU A 185 12.57 -10.59 -6.27
CA LEU A 185 13.91 -11.04 -6.66
C LEU A 185 14.94 -10.75 -5.58
N ASN A 186 14.91 -9.55 -5.01
CA ASN A 186 15.84 -9.17 -3.96
C ASN A 186 15.59 -9.91 -2.64
N LYS A 187 14.33 -9.93 -2.17
CA LYS A 187 14.01 -10.41 -0.81
C LYS A 187 13.71 -11.90 -0.74
N THR A 188 13.01 -12.46 -1.73
CA THR A 188 12.61 -13.87 -1.72
C THR A 188 13.63 -14.77 -2.41
N TYR A 189 14.26 -14.28 -3.48
CA TYR A 189 15.17 -15.07 -4.30
C TYR A 189 16.65 -14.70 -4.13
N ASP A 190 16.95 -13.78 -3.21
CA ASP A 190 18.30 -13.33 -2.85
C ASP A 190 19.14 -12.74 -4.01
N HIS A 191 18.48 -12.25 -5.04
CA HIS A 191 19.11 -11.57 -6.17
C HIS A 191 19.36 -10.09 -5.84
N LYS A 192 20.39 -9.81 -5.03
CA LYS A 192 20.69 -8.48 -4.48
C LYS A 192 21.03 -7.39 -5.52
N GLN A 193 21.33 -7.77 -6.75
CA GLN A 193 21.52 -6.83 -7.86
C GLN A 193 20.24 -6.11 -8.30
N TYR A 194 19.06 -6.63 -7.93
CA TYR A 194 17.82 -5.92 -8.14
C TYR A 194 17.57 -4.96 -6.99
N LEU A 195 17.43 -3.69 -7.32
CA LEU A 195 17.10 -2.67 -6.33
C LEU A 195 15.66 -2.85 -5.88
N ALA A 196 15.47 -2.98 -4.58
CA ALA A 196 14.18 -3.23 -3.97
C ALA A 196 13.85 -2.18 -2.92
N GLY A 197 12.57 -1.91 -2.78
CA GLY A 197 12.05 -0.98 -1.79
C GLY A 197 11.75 0.41 -2.35
N SER A 198 11.08 1.19 -1.53
CA SER A 198 10.70 2.57 -1.79
C SER A 198 11.20 3.45 -0.66
N PRO A 199 11.41 4.75 -0.88
CA PRO A 199 11.73 5.67 0.20
C PRO A 199 10.67 5.61 1.29
N ARG A 200 11.11 5.57 2.55
CA ARG A 200 10.24 5.50 3.73
C ARG A 200 10.54 6.65 4.66
N TYR A 201 9.50 7.16 5.29
CA TYR A 201 9.66 8.02 6.44
C TYR A 201 10.45 7.30 7.54
N LYS A 202 11.44 7.97 8.11
CA LYS A 202 12.25 7.45 9.21
C LYS A 202 12.01 8.25 10.50
N SER A 203 12.14 9.56 10.41
CA SER A 203 11.97 10.47 11.53
C SER A 203 11.79 11.89 11.03
N HIS A 204 11.40 12.79 11.91
CA HIS A 204 11.40 14.22 11.60
C HIS A 204 11.91 15.03 12.79
N ARG A 205 12.28 16.26 12.51
CA ARG A 205 12.62 17.30 13.48
C ARG A 205 12.19 18.65 12.94
N PHE A 206 11.98 19.59 13.81
CA PHE A 206 11.65 20.97 13.43
C PHE A 206 12.83 21.89 13.72
N VAL A 207 13.13 22.81 12.82
CA VAL A 207 14.18 23.82 12.95
C VAL A 207 13.59 25.16 12.46
N GLY A 208 13.22 26.03 13.39
CA GLY A 208 12.46 27.24 13.07
C GLY A 208 11.10 26.84 12.45
N ASN A 209 10.79 27.39 11.29
CA ASN A 209 9.59 27.10 10.51
C ASN A 209 9.78 25.97 9.47
N GLU A 210 10.87 25.22 9.57
CA GLU A 210 11.15 24.10 8.66
C GLU A 210 10.93 22.76 9.34
N ALA A 211 10.22 21.85 8.64
CA ALA A 211 10.17 20.43 8.98
C ALA A 211 11.28 19.68 8.20
N TRP A 212 12.15 18.99 8.92
CA TRP A 212 13.24 18.19 8.38
C TRP A 212 12.87 16.72 8.50
N VAL A 213 12.64 16.06 7.37
CA VAL A 213 12.13 14.69 7.28
C VAL A 213 13.24 13.77 6.80
N ALA A 214 13.72 12.92 7.68
CA ALA A 214 14.68 11.87 7.35
C ALA A 214 13.98 10.75 6.59
N ILE A 215 14.61 10.31 5.51
CA ILE A 215 14.11 9.24 4.65
C ILE A 215 15.07 8.06 4.71
N ASP A 216 14.53 6.87 4.93
CA ASP A 216 15.23 5.62 4.68
C ASP A 216 14.99 5.22 3.21
N SER A 217 16.04 5.24 2.41
CA SER A 217 15.97 4.90 1.00
C SER A 217 16.96 3.79 0.67
N PRO A 218 16.50 2.61 0.26
CA PRO A 218 17.38 1.50 -0.08
C PRO A 218 18.26 1.78 -1.31
N ASN A 219 17.95 2.82 -2.08
CA ASN A 219 18.57 3.12 -3.37
C ASN A 219 19.36 4.44 -3.37
N SER A 220 19.93 4.84 -2.24
CA SER A 220 20.79 6.02 -2.10
C SER A 220 20.15 7.36 -2.46
N GLY A 221 18.86 7.53 -2.20
CA GLY A 221 18.28 8.88 -2.15
C GLY A 221 17.24 9.19 -3.22
N VAL A 222 17.05 10.47 -3.41
CA VAL A 222 16.05 11.07 -4.28
C VAL A 222 16.66 11.38 -5.65
N CYS A 223 15.89 11.27 -6.72
CA CYS A 223 16.39 11.65 -8.05
C CYS A 223 16.64 13.16 -8.13
N ARG A 224 17.85 13.55 -8.48
CA ARG A 224 18.27 14.98 -8.58
C ARG A 224 17.62 15.74 -9.74
N ASN A 225 17.03 15.03 -10.68
CA ASN A 225 16.51 15.62 -11.91
C ASN A 225 15.01 15.98 -11.82
N TYR A 226 14.37 15.71 -10.67
CA TYR A 226 12.95 15.96 -10.49
C TYR A 226 12.71 16.71 -9.19
N ASP A 227 11.75 17.64 -9.23
CA ASP A 227 11.25 18.30 -8.04
C ASP A 227 10.55 17.30 -7.12
N ILE A 228 10.75 17.47 -5.83
CA ILE A 228 9.99 16.74 -4.81
C ILE A 228 8.67 17.48 -4.63
N ARG A 229 7.54 16.78 -4.75
CA ARG A 229 6.19 17.36 -4.73
C ARG A 229 5.27 16.59 -3.79
N GLY A 230 4.13 17.20 -3.46
CA GLY A 230 3.06 16.57 -2.70
C GLY A 230 3.24 16.64 -1.19
N PHE A 231 4.11 17.52 -0.70
CA PHE A 231 4.21 17.79 0.72
C PHE A 231 3.20 18.86 1.13
N GLU A 232 2.55 18.61 2.24
CA GLU A 232 1.71 19.53 2.98
C GLU A 232 2.21 19.62 4.41
N VAL A 233 2.08 20.78 5.03
CA VAL A 233 2.46 21.04 6.43
C VAL A 233 1.27 21.60 7.20
N ALA A 234 1.21 21.31 8.49
CA ALA A 234 0.18 21.81 9.38
C ALA A 234 0.80 22.25 10.71
N GLY A 235 0.20 23.25 11.33
CA GLY A 235 0.48 23.64 12.70
C GLY A 235 -0.23 22.72 13.72
N ALA A 236 -0.32 23.20 14.97
CA ALA A 236 -1.03 22.50 16.04
C ALA A 236 -2.55 22.34 15.77
N ASP A 237 -3.09 23.16 14.92
CA ASP A 237 -4.50 23.13 14.46
C ASP A 237 -4.80 21.97 13.52
N ARG A 238 -3.76 21.30 12.97
CA ARG A 238 -3.85 20.23 11.99
C ARG A 238 -4.55 20.62 10.68
N VAL A 239 -4.55 21.90 10.34
CA VAL A 239 -4.97 22.37 9.03
C VAL A 239 -3.78 22.27 8.09
N PHE A 240 -3.88 21.44 7.07
CA PHE A 240 -2.80 21.19 6.13
C PHE A 240 -2.79 22.22 5.01
N HIS A 241 -1.62 22.80 4.77
CA HIS A 241 -1.33 23.75 3.71
C HIS A 241 -0.25 23.18 2.77
N PRO A 242 -0.35 23.41 1.46
CA PRO A 242 0.72 23.04 0.53
C PRO A 242 2.06 23.65 0.97
N ALA A 243 3.13 22.89 0.81
CA ALA A 243 4.46 23.41 1.08
C ALA A 243 4.89 24.41 0.01
N ASP A 244 5.33 25.61 0.41
CA ASP A 244 5.92 26.62 -0.46
C ASP A 244 7.35 26.28 -0.87
N SER A 245 8.07 25.59 0.00
CA SER A 245 9.44 25.16 -0.25
C SER A 245 9.61 23.68 0.10
N VAL A 246 10.14 22.93 -0.86
CA VAL A 246 10.54 21.53 -0.66
C VAL A 246 11.93 21.36 -1.28
N ARG A 247 12.91 20.99 -0.46
CA ARG A 247 14.29 20.74 -0.92
C ARG A 247 14.88 19.49 -0.29
N PHE A 248 15.83 18.88 -0.96
CA PHE A 248 16.57 17.75 -0.42
C PHE A 248 17.96 18.17 0.05
N ASN A 249 18.26 17.88 1.29
CA ASN A 249 19.57 18.10 1.86
C ASN A 249 20.42 16.84 1.67
N TRP A 250 21.37 16.92 0.75
CA TRP A 250 22.25 15.79 0.37
C TRP A 250 23.29 15.42 1.43
N GLN A 251 23.55 16.32 2.37
CA GLN A 251 24.51 16.06 3.47
C GLN A 251 23.88 15.23 4.56
N THR A 252 22.61 15.48 4.85
CA THR A 252 21.87 14.84 5.94
C THR A 252 20.89 13.76 5.47
N ASN A 253 20.65 13.64 4.17
CA ASN A 253 19.65 12.75 3.55
C ASN A 253 18.22 13.03 4.05
N GLU A 254 17.88 14.31 4.17
CA GLU A 254 16.57 14.77 4.66
C GLU A 254 15.86 15.61 3.60
N VAL A 255 14.54 15.46 3.51
CA VAL A 255 13.67 16.42 2.83
C VAL A 255 13.36 17.55 3.80
N VAL A 256 13.56 18.78 3.36
CA VAL A 256 13.25 19.97 4.16
C VAL A 256 12.05 20.69 3.56
N VAL A 257 11.06 20.92 4.37
CA VAL A 257 9.74 21.38 3.95
C VAL A 257 9.34 22.58 4.80
N SER A 258 8.77 23.62 4.17
CA SER A 258 8.17 24.74 4.89
C SER A 258 6.97 25.33 4.14
N SER A 259 6.10 26.02 4.88
CA SER A 259 5.02 26.84 4.32
C SER A 259 4.96 28.18 5.04
N ASN A 260 4.65 29.23 4.30
CA ASN A 260 4.44 30.58 4.86
C ASN A 260 3.14 30.70 5.66
N GLU A 261 2.23 29.74 5.48
CA GLU A 261 0.94 29.70 6.19
C GLU A 261 1.02 28.96 7.53
N VAL A 262 2.18 28.34 7.84
CA VAL A 262 2.41 27.58 9.07
C VAL A 262 3.64 28.12 9.79
N ALA A 263 3.46 28.54 11.05
CA ALA A 263 4.53 29.11 11.88
C ALA A 263 5.30 28.02 12.66
#